data_e167bf247880f007f78761f17cfd37de
#
_entry.id   e167bf247880f007f78761f17cfd37de
#
_cell.length_a   1.000
_cell.length_b   1.000
_cell.length_c   1.000
_cell.angle_alpha   90.00
_cell.angle_beta   90.00
_cell.angle_gamma   90.00
#
_symmetry.space_group_name_H-M   'P 1'
#
loop_
_entity.id
_entity.type
_entity.pdbx_description
1 polymer ?
#
loop_
_entity_poly.entity_id
_entity_poly.type
_entity_poly.pdbx_seq_one_letter_code
_entity_poly.pdbx_strand_id
1 'polypeptide(L)'
;DNKELSISNDGRGTRYNAHKPTFGDFSGWPFTDVTSPLNPFSQRDTYLKIAARKPTGTRGSTGLLAPVDMDGKGLWVKAPCYFECRFLAHSAPGTWPAFWVLNQTKNLPGDELDIIEAYGGRGEGNPNDSGYYATAHYWQQKDSEGKEVKAPWKHINMLEIGSKTSWSTTFHTYGLRVGKGSTVYYLDNIEVFRHATNRYSGEQPLFFLVNYAIGGASGWKINLERYDNSSDMYVDFIRVYQGK
;
A
#
# COMPACT_ATOMS: atom_id res chain seq x y z
N ASP A 1 0.65 -16.35 15.11
CA ASP A 1 0.03 -16.41 16.44
C ASP A 1 0.33 -15.21 17.34
N ASN A 2 0.24 -14.00 16.87
CA ASN A 2 0.43 -12.86 17.75
C ASN A 2 -0.91 -12.43 18.32
N LYS A 3 -1.18 -12.82 19.55
CA LYS A 3 -2.34 -12.35 20.32
C LYS A 3 -2.30 -10.84 20.58
N GLU A 4 -1.16 -10.20 20.39
CA GLU A 4 -1.00 -8.77 20.46
C GLU A 4 -0.45 -8.23 19.13
N LEU A 5 -1.15 -7.23 18.58
CA LEU A 5 -0.71 -6.53 17.38
C LEU A 5 0.42 -5.58 17.75
N SER A 6 1.63 -5.90 17.32
CA SER A 6 2.84 -5.11 17.58
C SER A 6 2.95 -3.93 16.61
N ILE A 7 2.17 -2.88 16.86
CA ILE A 7 2.03 -1.68 16.03
C ILE A 7 2.07 -0.44 16.92
N SER A 8 2.89 0.55 16.61
CA SER A 8 2.92 1.85 17.31
C SER A 8 3.01 3.01 16.32
N ASN A 9 2.74 4.22 16.79
CA ASN A 9 2.77 5.43 15.96
C ASN A 9 4.14 5.75 15.35
N ASP A 10 5.22 5.27 15.94
CA ASP A 10 6.58 5.54 15.46
C ASP A 10 7.40 4.28 15.11
N GLY A 11 6.83 3.10 15.37
CA GLY A 11 7.46 1.80 15.11
C GLY A 11 8.56 1.41 16.10
N ARG A 12 8.95 2.28 17.04
CA ARG A 12 10.03 2.00 17.98
C ARG A 12 9.61 0.93 18.99
N GLY A 13 10.39 -0.15 19.05
CA GLY A 13 10.11 -1.27 19.95
C GLY A 13 8.94 -2.16 19.52
N THR A 14 8.34 -1.91 18.36
CA THR A 14 7.27 -2.71 17.77
C THR A 14 7.68 -3.27 16.40
N ARG A 15 6.92 -4.25 15.91
CA ARG A 15 7.17 -4.85 14.60
C ARG A 15 6.81 -3.92 13.45
N TYR A 16 5.79 -3.06 13.65
CA TYR A 16 5.28 -2.17 12.63
C TYR A 16 5.11 -0.74 13.16
N ASN A 17 5.35 0.18 12.28
CA ASN A 17 5.02 1.59 12.37
C ASN A 17 3.64 1.81 11.74
N ALA A 18 2.77 2.54 12.40
CA ALA A 18 1.45 2.92 11.89
C ALA A 18 1.48 4.11 10.92
N HIS A 19 2.65 4.68 10.67
CA HIS A 19 2.85 5.80 9.76
C HIS A 19 3.92 5.51 8.72
N LYS A 20 3.88 6.25 7.62
CA LYS A 20 4.97 6.26 6.65
C LYS A 20 6.23 6.84 7.33
N PRO A 21 7.36 6.11 7.35
CA PRO A 21 8.59 6.60 7.99
C PRO A 21 9.31 7.70 7.17
N THR A 22 8.53 8.49 6.46
CA THR A 22 8.90 9.72 5.75
C THR A 22 7.94 10.81 6.20
N PHE A 23 8.19 12.06 5.81
CA PHE A 23 7.30 13.14 6.20
C PHE A 23 5.92 13.05 5.56
N GLY A 24 4.89 13.24 6.39
CA GLY A 24 3.50 13.48 6.01
C GLY A 24 2.69 12.22 5.67
N ASP A 25 1.56 12.08 6.35
CA ASP A 25 0.52 11.14 5.94
C ASP A 25 -0.23 11.70 4.72
N PHE A 26 -0.69 10.79 3.86
CA PHE A 26 -1.36 11.11 2.61
C PHE A 26 -2.88 10.85 2.64
N SER A 27 -3.38 10.22 3.69
CA SER A 27 -4.80 9.90 3.88
C SER A 27 -5.59 11.11 4.40
N GLY A 28 -6.86 11.23 3.97
CA GLY A 28 -7.77 12.27 4.46
C GLY A 28 -8.22 12.07 5.91
N TRP A 29 -8.24 10.82 6.38
CA TRP A 29 -8.34 10.50 7.80
C TRP A 29 -6.97 10.06 8.32
N PRO A 30 -6.59 10.44 9.56
CA PRO A 30 -5.30 10.08 10.10
C PRO A 30 -5.10 8.58 10.18
N PHE A 31 -3.88 8.14 9.90
CA PHE A 31 -3.41 6.84 10.32
C PHE A 31 -3.23 6.87 11.84
N THR A 32 -3.61 5.80 12.52
CA THR A 32 -3.49 5.67 13.97
C THR A 32 -3.02 4.25 14.33
N ASP A 33 -2.51 4.09 15.55
CA ASP A 33 -2.04 2.81 16.04
C ASP A 33 -3.05 2.09 16.97
N VAL A 34 -2.61 1.01 17.57
CA VAL A 34 -3.45 0.17 18.46
C VAL A 34 -3.80 0.85 19.79
N THR A 35 -3.12 1.93 20.17
CA THR A 35 -3.39 2.67 21.41
C THR A 35 -4.45 3.76 21.22
N SER A 36 -4.79 4.08 19.97
CA SER A 36 -5.83 5.05 19.67
C SER A 36 -7.21 4.56 20.12
N PRO A 37 -8.07 5.45 20.66
CA PRO A 37 -9.48 5.13 20.88
C PRO A 37 -10.21 4.66 19.62
N LEU A 38 -9.71 5.06 18.43
CA LEU A 38 -10.20 4.64 17.12
C LEU A 38 -9.23 3.65 16.47
N ASN A 39 -8.65 2.74 17.26
CA ASN A 39 -7.76 1.70 16.75
C ASN A 39 -8.32 1.04 15.47
N PRO A 40 -7.65 1.19 14.32
CA PRO A 40 -8.13 0.61 13.06
C PRO A 40 -7.80 -0.89 12.94
N PHE A 41 -6.95 -1.42 13.81
CA PHE A 41 -6.43 -2.77 13.69
C PHE A 41 -7.17 -3.75 14.57
N SER A 42 -7.49 -4.91 14.04
CA SER A 42 -7.96 -6.05 14.81
C SER A 42 -7.65 -7.35 14.10
N GLN A 43 -7.47 -8.43 14.85
CA GLN A 43 -7.39 -9.77 14.30
C GLN A 43 -8.80 -10.33 14.09
N ARG A 44 -9.02 -10.94 12.93
CA ARG A 44 -10.24 -11.70 12.62
C ARG A 44 -9.81 -13.05 12.08
N ASP A 45 -10.01 -14.10 12.86
CA ASP A 45 -9.45 -15.43 12.59
C ASP A 45 -7.94 -15.35 12.34
N THR A 46 -7.49 -15.65 11.12
CA THR A 46 -6.09 -15.58 10.68
C THR A 46 -5.77 -14.27 9.98
N TYR A 47 -6.74 -13.37 9.78
CA TYR A 47 -6.56 -12.13 9.02
C TYR A 47 -6.29 -10.94 9.93
N LEU A 48 -5.41 -10.05 9.49
CA LEU A 48 -5.37 -8.69 10.02
C LEU A 48 -6.46 -7.87 9.35
N LYS A 49 -7.34 -7.27 10.14
CA LYS A 49 -8.31 -6.30 9.65
C LYS A 49 -7.77 -4.89 9.87
N ILE A 50 -7.81 -4.08 8.82
CA ILE A 50 -7.54 -2.63 8.84
C ILE A 50 -8.86 -1.93 8.52
N ALA A 51 -9.37 -1.12 9.43
CA ALA A 51 -10.65 -0.45 9.29
C ALA A 51 -10.50 1.06 9.04
N ALA A 52 -11.27 1.60 8.10
CA ALA A 52 -11.54 3.03 8.01
C ALA A 52 -12.87 3.31 8.73
N ARG A 53 -12.87 4.15 9.78
CA ARG A 53 -14.04 4.41 10.63
C ARG A 53 -14.18 5.86 11.01
N LYS A 54 -15.44 6.33 11.06
CA LYS A 54 -15.78 7.65 11.56
C LYS A 54 -17.02 7.57 12.44
N PRO A 55 -16.88 7.23 13.73
CA PRO A 55 -17.99 7.31 14.66
C PRO A 55 -18.58 8.73 14.72
N THR A 56 -19.87 8.82 15.00
CA THR A 56 -20.59 10.10 15.11
C THR A 56 -19.89 11.05 16.07
N GLY A 57 -19.70 12.31 15.65
CA GLY A 57 -19.05 13.33 16.48
C GLY A 57 -17.53 13.22 16.59
N THR A 58 -16.89 12.31 15.82
CA THR A 58 -15.43 12.14 15.84
C THR A 58 -14.78 12.46 14.49
N ARG A 59 -13.47 12.68 14.52
CA ARG A 59 -12.63 12.60 13.32
C ARG A 59 -12.44 11.13 12.96
N GLY A 60 -12.57 10.78 11.68
CA GLY A 60 -12.31 9.42 11.22
C GLY A 60 -10.86 8.97 11.43
N SER A 61 -10.63 7.68 11.42
CA SER A 61 -9.30 7.06 11.44
C SER A 61 -9.20 5.91 10.47
N THR A 62 -7.97 5.55 10.11
CA THR A 62 -7.64 4.39 9.29
C THR A 62 -6.23 3.89 9.62
N GLY A 63 -5.73 2.87 8.91
CA GLY A 63 -4.46 2.22 9.24
C GLY A 63 -3.49 2.07 8.08
N LEU A 64 -2.21 2.13 8.45
CA LEU A 64 -1.06 1.84 7.62
C LEU A 64 -0.09 0.96 8.43
N LEU A 65 0.65 0.11 7.76
CA LEU A 65 1.76 -0.67 8.33
C LEU A 65 3.02 -0.50 7.50
N ALA A 66 4.12 -0.14 8.17
CA ALA A 66 5.46 -0.17 7.63
C ALA A 66 6.38 -0.97 8.57
N PRO A 67 7.26 -1.86 8.07
CA PRO A 67 8.17 -2.65 8.92
C PRO A 67 9.46 -1.87 9.28
N VAL A 68 9.46 -0.56 9.07
CA VAL A 68 10.57 0.36 9.34
C VAL A 68 10.07 1.47 10.25
N ASP A 69 10.78 1.76 11.33
CA ASP A 69 10.44 2.80 12.29
C ASP A 69 10.80 4.22 11.79
N MET A 70 10.45 5.23 12.57
CA MET A 70 10.73 6.64 12.22
C MET A 70 12.23 7.00 12.24
N ASP A 71 13.09 6.13 12.79
CA ASP A 71 14.56 6.27 12.75
C ASP A 71 15.18 5.53 11.55
N GLY A 72 14.37 4.86 10.72
CA GLY A 72 14.82 4.07 9.58
C GLY A 72 15.33 2.68 9.94
N LYS A 73 15.06 2.18 11.15
CA LYS A 73 15.42 0.83 11.60
C LYS A 73 14.26 -0.14 11.30
N GLY A 74 14.57 -1.36 10.89
CA GLY A 74 13.55 -2.38 10.63
C GLY A 74 13.93 -3.32 9.51
N LEU A 75 12.93 -3.85 8.81
CA LEU A 75 13.12 -4.79 7.72
C LEU A 75 13.38 -4.06 6.40
N TRP A 76 14.60 -4.23 5.90
CA TRP A 76 15.04 -3.79 4.59
C TRP A 76 15.54 -4.96 3.77
N VAL A 77 15.24 -4.99 2.47
CA VAL A 77 15.73 -6.00 1.53
C VAL A 77 16.29 -5.35 0.27
N LYS A 78 17.31 -5.97 -0.34
CA LYS A 78 17.95 -5.50 -1.57
C LYS A 78 17.55 -6.38 -2.76
N ALA A 79 17.61 -5.80 -3.95
CA ALA A 79 17.47 -6.56 -5.19
C ALA A 79 18.63 -7.60 -5.35
N PRO A 80 18.37 -8.82 -5.83
CA PRO A 80 17.06 -9.32 -6.23
C PRO A 80 16.18 -9.68 -5.02
N CYS A 81 14.94 -9.23 -5.03
CA CYS A 81 13.99 -9.52 -3.96
C CYS A 81 12.57 -9.67 -4.50
N TYR A 82 11.68 -10.21 -3.67
CA TYR A 82 10.27 -10.37 -3.98
C TYR A 82 9.41 -10.01 -2.77
N PHE A 83 8.39 -9.22 -3.02
CA PHE A 83 7.37 -8.83 -2.05
C PHE A 83 6.03 -9.37 -2.51
N GLU A 84 5.23 -9.89 -1.60
CA GLU A 84 3.84 -10.23 -1.88
C GLU A 84 2.94 -9.94 -0.69
N CYS A 85 1.72 -9.53 -1.00
CA CYS A 85 0.65 -9.34 -0.03
C CYS A 85 -0.64 -9.95 -0.57
N ARG A 86 -1.34 -10.71 0.26
CA ARG A 86 -2.66 -11.22 -0.07
C ARG A 86 -3.70 -10.50 0.76
N PHE A 87 -4.61 -9.81 0.09
CA PHE A 87 -5.66 -9.07 0.78
C PHE A 87 -6.97 -8.99 -0.02
N LEU A 88 -8.03 -8.64 0.69
CA LEU A 88 -9.34 -8.20 0.22
C LEU A 88 -9.63 -6.84 0.87
N ALA A 89 -10.09 -5.87 0.12
CA ALA A 89 -10.51 -4.57 0.66
C ALA A 89 -11.91 -4.21 0.16
N HIS A 90 -12.80 -3.74 1.04
CA HIS A 90 -14.10 -3.28 0.63
C HIS A 90 -13.99 -2.00 -0.21
N SER A 91 -14.77 -1.96 -1.30
CA SER A 91 -14.88 -0.78 -2.16
C SER A 91 -16.00 0.13 -1.68
N ALA A 92 -15.63 1.27 -1.12
CA ALA A 92 -16.54 2.34 -0.76
C ALA A 92 -15.98 3.68 -1.26
N PRO A 93 -16.82 4.70 -1.55
CA PRO A 93 -16.33 5.98 -2.05
C PRO A 93 -15.29 6.62 -1.14
N GLY A 94 -14.12 6.87 -1.71
CA GLY A 94 -12.97 7.45 -1.02
C GLY A 94 -11.97 6.43 -0.46
N THR A 95 -12.28 5.13 -0.41
CA THR A 95 -11.31 4.11 0.05
C THR A 95 -10.16 3.94 -0.94
N TRP A 96 -8.97 3.73 -0.40
CA TRP A 96 -7.72 3.66 -1.15
C TRP A 96 -6.79 2.59 -0.54
N PRO A 97 -7.09 1.29 -0.75
CA PRO A 97 -6.17 0.23 -0.38
C PRO A 97 -4.94 0.26 -1.27
N ALA A 98 -3.76 0.09 -0.67
CA ALA A 98 -2.51 0.00 -1.40
C ALA A 98 -1.52 -0.96 -0.74
N PHE A 99 -0.70 -1.60 -1.57
CA PHE A 99 0.51 -2.32 -1.20
C PHE A 99 1.65 -1.86 -2.09
N TRP A 100 2.70 -1.34 -1.50
CA TRP A 100 3.76 -0.63 -2.18
C TRP A 100 5.10 -0.72 -1.46
N VAL A 101 6.18 -0.32 -2.10
CA VAL A 101 7.52 -0.34 -1.53
C VAL A 101 8.25 0.98 -1.76
N LEU A 102 9.10 1.34 -0.80
CA LEU A 102 9.98 2.51 -0.82
C LEU A 102 11.43 2.12 -0.58
N ASN A 103 12.36 2.92 -1.09
CA ASN A 103 13.77 2.84 -0.73
C ASN A 103 14.29 4.03 0.08
N GLN A 104 13.40 4.86 0.62
CA GLN A 104 13.78 6.06 1.35
C GLN A 104 12.90 6.31 2.57
N THR A 105 13.50 6.82 3.65
CA THR A 105 12.83 7.31 4.86
C THR A 105 12.99 8.82 5.06
N LYS A 106 13.63 9.52 4.10
CA LYS A 106 13.87 10.96 4.10
C LYS A 106 13.51 11.53 2.75
N ASN A 107 13.30 12.83 2.68
CA ASN A 107 13.05 13.53 1.44
C ASN A 107 14.31 13.62 0.55
N LEU A 108 14.70 12.50 -0.02
CA LEU A 108 15.87 12.30 -0.88
C LEU A 108 15.41 11.67 -2.21
N PRO A 109 16.21 11.76 -3.27
CA PRO A 109 15.91 11.02 -4.49
C PRO A 109 15.76 9.52 -4.23
N GLY A 110 14.73 8.92 -4.81
CA GLY A 110 14.44 7.50 -4.61
C GLY A 110 13.29 7.00 -5.45
N ASP A 111 12.99 5.72 -5.30
CA ASP A 111 11.89 5.04 -5.95
C ASP A 111 10.77 4.71 -4.97
N GLU A 112 9.54 4.85 -5.44
CA GLU A 112 8.33 4.25 -4.90
C GLU A 112 7.76 3.33 -5.98
N LEU A 113 7.40 2.11 -5.60
CA LEU A 113 6.83 1.13 -6.51
C LEU A 113 5.51 0.63 -5.93
N ASP A 114 4.40 1.10 -6.50
CA ASP A 114 3.06 0.72 -6.07
C ASP A 114 2.65 -0.55 -6.78
N ILE A 115 2.54 -1.63 -6.02
CA ILE A 115 2.19 -2.95 -6.55
C ILE A 115 0.72 -2.99 -6.89
N ILE A 116 -0.09 -2.38 -6.03
CA ILE A 116 -1.48 -2.07 -6.24
C ILE A 116 -1.84 -0.77 -5.52
N GLU A 117 -2.48 0.14 -6.24
CA GLU A 117 -3.30 1.23 -5.74
C GLU A 117 -4.71 1.08 -6.32
N ALA A 118 -5.68 0.82 -5.48
CA ALA A 118 -7.07 0.72 -5.89
C ALA A 118 -7.91 1.83 -5.26
N TYR A 119 -8.93 2.26 -5.98
CA TYR A 119 -9.78 3.37 -5.56
C TYR A 119 -11.23 2.89 -5.50
N GLY A 120 -11.84 2.90 -4.33
CA GLY A 120 -13.17 2.38 -4.10
C GLY A 120 -14.29 3.33 -4.50
N GLY A 121 -15.49 2.74 -4.65
CA GLY A 121 -16.71 3.43 -5.06
C GLY A 121 -16.87 3.53 -6.58
N ARG A 122 -18.12 3.57 -7.03
CA ARG A 122 -18.48 3.72 -8.45
C ARG A 122 -18.99 5.11 -8.74
N GLY A 123 -18.70 5.64 -9.91
CA GLY A 123 -19.15 6.96 -10.37
C GLY A 123 -18.25 8.08 -9.86
N GLU A 124 -18.72 9.30 -9.83
CA GLU A 124 -18.06 10.50 -9.28
C GLU A 124 -16.51 10.56 -9.43
N GLY A 125 -16.02 10.31 -10.65
CA GLY A 125 -14.59 10.42 -10.97
C GLY A 125 -13.72 9.25 -10.54
N ASN A 126 -14.32 8.17 -10.05
CA ASN A 126 -13.57 7.01 -9.61
C ASN A 126 -13.56 5.89 -10.65
N PRO A 127 -12.40 5.28 -10.93
CA PRO A 127 -12.33 4.06 -11.74
C PRO A 127 -13.18 2.95 -11.12
N ASN A 128 -13.53 2.00 -11.94
CA ASN A 128 -14.29 0.86 -11.48
C ASN A 128 -13.50 0.05 -10.44
N ASP A 129 -14.20 -0.60 -9.53
CA ASP A 129 -13.64 -1.48 -8.49
C ASP A 129 -13.13 -2.83 -9.03
N SER A 130 -13.13 -3.05 -10.34
CA SER A 130 -12.47 -4.19 -10.99
C SER A 130 -11.03 -3.89 -11.42
N GLY A 131 -10.58 -2.63 -11.33
CA GLY A 131 -9.26 -2.19 -11.75
C GLY A 131 -8.43 -1.58 -10.63
N TYR A 132 -7.12 -1.56 -10.84
CA TYR A 132 -6.15 -0.89 -9.98
C TYR A 132 -4.96 -0.38 -10.81
N TYR A 133 -4.11 0.43 -10.20
CA TYR A 133 -2.89 0.94 -10.82
C TYR A 133 -1.67 0.22 -10.24
N ALA A 134 -0.77 -0.19 -11.13
CA ALA A 134 0.61 -0.55 -10.82
C ALA A 134 1.49 0.59 -11.30
N THR A 135 2.23 1.25 -10.39
CA THR A 135 2.89 2.52 -10.68
C THR A 135 4.31 2.51 -10.13
N ALA A 136 5.24 3.14 -10.83
CA ALA A 136 6.49 3.58 -10.25
C ALA A 136 6.47 5.10 -10.09
N HIS A 137 7.08 5.63 -9.03
CA HIS A 137 7.39 7.03 -8.85
C HIS A 137 8.89 7.19 -8.64
N TYR A 138 9.50 8.11 -9.41
CA TYR A 138 10.92 8.41 -9.36
C TYR A 138 11.11 9.78 -8.72
N TRP A 139 11.01 9.79 -7.39
CA TRP A 139 11.01 11.02 -6.60
C TRP A 139 12.32 11.79 -6.73
N GLN A 140 12.23 13.08 -7.07
CA GLN A 140 13.37 14.00 -7.18
C GLN A 140 14.48 13.54 -8.13
N GLN A 141 14.17 12.65 -9.09
CA GLN A 141 15.12 12.18 -10.08
C GLN A 141 15.06 13.04 -11.33
N LYS A 142 16.24 13.40 -11.82
CA LYS A 142 16.40 14.17 -13.04
C LYS A 142 17.32 13.45 -14.01
N ASP A 143 17.06 13.61 -15.30
CA ASP A 143 17.92 13.13 -16.36
C ASP A 143 19.14 14.07 -16.57
N SER A 144 19.97 13.77 -17.57
CA SER A 144 21.16 14.57 -17.92
C SER A 144 20.84 16.00 -18.39
N GLU A 145 19.59 16.26 -18.77
CA GLU A 145 19.10 17.59 -19.19
C GLU A 145 18.42 18.35 -18.04
N GLY A 146 18.36 17.75 -16.84
CA GLY A 146 17.72 18.32 -15.65
C GLY A 146 16.20 18.20 -15.65
N LYS A 147 15.60 17.43 -16.56
CA LYS A 147 14.16 17.15 -16.61
C LYS A 147 13.82 15.99 -15.66
N GLU A 148 12.59 15.99 -15.14
CA GLU A 148 12.09 14.89 -14.33
C GLU A 148 12.06 13.58 -15.12
N VAL A 149 12.57 12.52 -14.52
CA VAL A 149 12.55 11.18 -15.12
C VAL A 149 11.12 10.66 -15.09
N LYS A 150 10.58 10.31 -16.26
CA LYS A 150 9.24 9.73 -16.37
C LYS A 150 9.24 8.32 -15.82
N ALA A 151 8.37 8.10 -14.84
CA ALA A 151 8.15 6.79 -14.26
C ALA A 151 7.05 6.01 -15.00
N PRO A 152 7.19 4.69 -15.16
CA PRO A 152 6.21 3.86 -15.85
C PRO A 152 5.04 3.51 -14.92
N TRP A 153 3.86 3.33 -15.51
CA TRP A 153 2.65 2.88 -14.82
C TRP A 153 1.76 2.08 -15.76
N LYS A 154 0.85 1.30 -15.19
CA LYS A 154 -0.18 0.57 -15.93
C LYS A 154 -1.46 0.45 -15.12
N HIS A 155 -2.61 0.73 -15.75
CA HIS A 155 -3.91 0.35 -15.22
C HIS A 155 -4.15 -1.13 -15.52
N ILE A 156 -4.50 -1.91 -14.51
CA ILE A 156 -4.78 -3.33 -14.58
C ILE A 156 -6.29 -3.52 -14.41
N ASN A 157 -7.00 -3.88 -15.47
CA ASN A 157 -8.38 -4.32 -15.37
C ASN A 157 -8.38 -5.82 -15.11
N MET A 158 -8.75 -6.21 -13.90
CA MET A 158 -8.67 -7.61 -13.45
C MET A 158 -9.60 -8.52 -14.27
N LEU A 159 -10.77 -8.02 -14.68
CA LEU A 159 -11.72 -8.80 -15.48
C LEU A 159 -11.19 -9.03 -16.90
N GLU A 160 -10.55 -8.05 -17.50
CA GLU A 160 -9.98 -8.16 -18.86
C GLU A 160 -8.81 -9.16 -18.92
N ILE A 161 -8.05 -9.30 -17.84
CA ILE A 161 -6.97 -10.29 -17.76
C ILE A 161 -7.43 -11.68 -17.32
N GLY A 162 -8.76 -11.90 -17.26
CA GLY A 162 -9.36 -13.20 -16.99
C GLY A 162 -9.65 -13.51 -15.53
N SER A 163 -9.47 -12.59 -14.61
CA SER A 163 -9.95 -12.76 -13.24
C SER A 163 -11.49 -12.77 -13.24
N LYS A 164 -12.07 -13.67 -12.48
CA LYS A 164 -13.54 -13.73 -12.30
C LYS A 164 -14.04 -12.79 -11.22
N THR A 165 -13.15 -12.22 -10.45
CA THR A 165 -13.43 -11.40 -9.26
C THR A 165 -12.51 -10.19 -9.23
N SER A 166 -12.88 -9.19 -8.45
CA SER A 166 -12.11 -7.96 -8.25
C SER A 166 -11.39 -7.94 -6.90
N TRP A 167 -10.50 -6.97 -6.72
CA TRP A 167 -9.81 -6.70 -5.46
C TRP A 167 -10.77 -6.45 -4.28
N SER A 168 -12.03 -6.11 -4.57
CA SER A 168 -13.06 -5.80 -3.57
C SER A 168 -14.04 -6.94 -3.29
N THR A 169 -13.95 -8.05 -4.02
CA THR A 169 -14.91 -9.16 -3.91
C THR A 169 -14.31 -10.46 -3.39
N THR A 170 -13.00 -10.64 -3.54
CA THR A 170 -12.28 -11.79 -2.98
C THR A 170 -10.82 -11.47 -2.71
N PHE A 171 -10.14 -12.37 -2.01
CA PHE A 171 -8.69 -12.25 -1.76
C PHE A 171 -7.91 -12.51 -3.04
N HIS A 172 -6.98 -11.59 -3.35
CA HIS A 172 -5.98 -11.72 -4.40
C HIS A 172 -4.58 -11.54 -3.83
N THR A 173 -3.58 -12.13 -4.48
CA THR A 173 -2.18 -11.96 -4.15
C THR A 173 -1.52 -11.01 -5.13
N TYR A 174 -0.98 -9.92 -4.60
CA TYR A 174 -0.26 -8.89 -5.35
C TYR A 174 1.23 -9.03 -5.08
N GLY A 175 2.03 -9.16 -6.12
CA GLY A 175 3.45 -9.44 -6.02
C GLY A 175 4.32 -8.47 -6.80
N LEU A 176 5.56 -8.25 -6.31
CA LEU A 176 6.59 -7.44 -6.96
C LEU A 176 7.93 -8.16 -6.89
N ARG A 177 8.52 -8.45 -8.02
CA ARG A 177 9.90 -8.87 -8.13
C ARG A 177 10.77 -7.71 -8.58
N VAL A 178 11.72 -7.31 -7.78
CA VAL A 178 12.77 -6.35 -8.16
C VAL A 178 14.04 -7.15 -8.48
N GLY A 179 14.35 -7.28 -9.76
CA GLY A 179 15.55 -7.92 -10.26
C GLY A 179 16.62 -6.90 -10.68
N LYS A 180 17.82 -7.37 -11.04
CA LYS A 180 18.91 -6.49 -11.52
C LYS A 180 18.58 -5.73 -12.81
N GLY A 181 17.77 -6.31 -13.70
CA GLY A 181 17.46 -5.72 -15.00
C GLY A 181 15.98 -5.40 -15.22
N SER A 182 15.09 -6.01 -14.45
CA SER A 182 13.65 -5.78 -14.58
C SER A 182 12.92 -5.86 -13.27
N THR A 183 11.95 -4.96 -13.11
CA THR A 183 10.93 -4.95 -12.06
C THR A 183 9.65 -5.49 -12.66
N VAL A 184 9.03 -6.48 -12.01
CA VAL A 184 7.88 -7.23 -12.53
C VAL A 184 6.79 -7.31 -11.49
N TYR A 185 5.58 -6.96 -11.89
CA TYR A 185 4.38 -6.96 -11.06
C TYR A 185 3.50 -8.16 -11.37
N TYR A 186 2.93 -8.76 -10.33
CA TYR A 186 2.13 -9.97 -10.44
C TYR A 186 0.76 -9.78 -9.77
N LEU A 187 -0.25 -10.39 -10.38
CA LEU A 187 -1.56 -10.66 -9.79
C LEU A 187 -1.79 -12.16 -9.80
N ASP A 188 -2.00 -12.77 -8.64
CA ASP A 188 -2.21 -14.22 -8.48
C ASP A 188 -1.15 -15.06 -9.24
N ASN A 189 0.12 -14.66 -9.13
CA ASN A 189 1.29 -15.24 -9.82
C ASN A 189 1.32 -15.02 -11.36
N ILE A 190 0.39 -14.28 -11.92
CA ILE A 190 0.39 -13.90 -13.34
C ILE A 190 1.09 -12.55 -13.49
N GLU A 191 2.09 -12.46 -14.39
CA GLU A 191 2.71 -11.19 -14.72
C GLU A 191 1.71 -10.25 -15.38
N VAL A 192 1.53 -9.06 -14.80
CA VAL A 192 0.57 -8.06 -15.29
C VAL A 192 1.25 -6.78 -15.80
N PHE A 193 2.46 -6.49 -15.31
CA PHE A 193 3.23 -5.33 -15.71
C PHE A 193 4.73 -5.56 -15.53
N ARG A 194 5.53 -4.91 -16.36
CA ARG A 194 7.00 -4.97 -16.29
C ARG A 194 7.64 -3.69 -16.81
N HIS A 195 8.75 -3.30 -16.19
CA HIS A 195 9.62 -2.24 -16.67
C HIS A 195 11.09 -2.53 -16.31
N ALA A 196 12.02 -1.74 -16.86
CA ALA A 196 13.43 -1.79 -16.46
C ALA A 196 13.56 -1.38 -15.00
N THR A 197 14.37 -2.10 -14.22
CA THR A 197 14.63 -1.72 -12.82
C THR A 197 15.41 -0.39 -12.80
N ASN A 198 14.88 0.59 -12.09
CA ASN A 198 15.58 1.85 -11.90
C ASN A 198 16.78 1.65 -10.95
N ARG A 199 17.77 2.53 -11.09
CA ARG A 199 18.99 2.50 -10.31
C ARG A 199 18.75 2.44 -8.81
N TYR A 200 17.84 3.27 -8.30
CA TYR A 200 17.58 3.31 -6.86
C TYR A 200 16.99 2.00 -6.34
N SER A 201 16.01 1.43 -7.03
CA SER A 201 15.46 0.12 -6.66
C SER A 201 16.45 -1.03 -6.85
N GLY A 202 17.37 -0.92 -7.81
CA GLY A 202 18.40 -1.93 -8.08
C GLY A 202 19.55 -1.93 -7.09
N GLU A 203 19.91 -0.79 -6.54
CA GLU A 203 21.13 -0.59 -5.73
C GLU A 203 20.83 -0.38 -4.23
N GLN A 204 19.69 0.23 -3.90
CA GLN A 204 19.35 0.58 -2.52
C GLN A 204 18.35 -0.43 -1.93
N PRO A 205 18.34 -0.63 -0.60
CA PRO A 205 17.36 -1.49 0.04
C PRO A 205 15.95 -0.87 -0.02
N LEU A 206 14.96 -1.75 0.00
CA LEU A 206 13.54 -1.46 -0.09
C LEU A 206 12.81 -1.97 1.16
N PHE A 207 11.74 -1.32 1.54
CA PHE A 207 10.78 -1.82 2.53
C PHE A 207 9.36 -1.65 2.01
N PHE A 208 8.43 -2.46 2.52
CA PHE A 208 7.04 -2.41 2.08
C PHE A 208 6.19 -1.48 2.96
N LEU A 209 5.05 -1.08 2.39
CA LEU A 209 3.94 -0.48 3.12
C LEU A 209 2.64 -1.15 2.66
N VAL A 210 1.70 -1.29 3.59
CA VAL A 210 0.33 -1.67 3.29
C VAL A 210 -0.61 -0.75 4.04
N ASN A 211 -1.62 -0.24 3.35
CA ASN A 211 -2.56 0.69 3.96
C ASN A 211 -3.98 0.54 3.43
N TYR A 212 -4.91 0.98 4.25
CA TYR A 212 -6.28 1.26 3.84
C TYR A 212 -6.55 2.75 3.99
N ALA A 213 -5.90 3.58 3.16
CA ALA A 213 -6.10 5.02 3.15
C ALA A 213 -7.52 5.37 2.71
N ILE A 214 -7.94 6.61 2.98
CA ILE A 214 -9.25 7.11 2.58
C ILE A 214 -9.17 8.60 2.25
N GLY A 215 -9.61 8.99 1.05
CA GLY A 215 -9.52 10.36 0.56
C GLY A 215 -8.08 10.90 0.54
N GLY A 216 -7.89 12.15 0.96
CA GLY A 216 -6.55 12.74 1.06
C GLY A 216 -5.92 13.04 -0.30
N ALA A 217 -4.66 12.63 -0.49
CA ALA A 217 -3.89 12.89 -1.70
C ALA A 217 -4.49 12.25 -2.96
N SER A 218 -5.32 11.20 -2.82
CA SER A 218 -6.08 10.63 -3.94
C SER A 218 -7.07 11.61 -4.57
N GLY A 219 -7.51 12.62 -3.80
CA GLY A 219 -8.55 13.56 -4.23
C GLY A 219 -9.98 13.00 -4.24
N TRP A 220 -10.17 11.72 -3.95
CA TRP A 220 -11.49 11.09 -3.98
C TRP A 220 -12.35 11.51 -2.80
N LYS A 221 -13.61 11.84 -3.10
CA LYS A 221 -14.59 12.22 -2.09
C LYS A 221 -14.98 11.03 -1.22
N ILE A 222 -14.90 11.21 0.10
CA ILE A 222 -15.27 10.19 1.09
C ILE A 222 -16.79 10.20 1.25
N ASN A 223 -17.41 9.03 1.09
CA ASN A 223 -18.82 8.81 1.43
C ASN A 223 -19.01 7.37 1.93
N LEU A 224 -19.04 7.20 3.24
CA LEU A 224 -19.28 5.92 3.91
C LEU A 224 -20.64 5.81 4.61
N GLU A 225 -21.55 6.78 4.41
CA GLU A 225 -22.84 6.81 5.14
C GLU A 225 -23.63 5.52 4.98
N ARG A 226 -23.76 4.99 3.75
CA ARG A 226 -24.45 3.71 3.47
C ARG A 226 -23.75 2.47 4.03
N TYR A 227 -22.54 2.63 4.57
CA TYR A 227 -21.71 1.54 5.16
C TYR A 227 -21.55 1.71 6.67
N ASP A 228 -22.47 2.43 7.31
CA ASP A 228 -22.41 2.76 8.75
C ASP A 228 -21.10 3.45 9.15
N ASN A 229 -20.65 4.39 8.29
CA ASN A 229 -19.39 5.13 8.44
C ASN A 229 -18.16 4.24 8.67
N SER A 230 -18.16 3.03 8.10
CA SER A 230 -17.09 2.03 8.25
C SER A 230 -16.81 1.32 6.93
N SER A 231 -15.55 0.99 6.69
CA SER A 231 -15.12 0.12 5.60
C SER A 231 -13.88 -0.64 6.05
N ASP A 232 -13.69 -1.85 5.53
CA ASP A 232 -12.67 -2.77 6.05
C ASP A 232 -11.77 -3.33 4.92
N MET A 233 -10.49 -3.50 5.25
CA MET A 233 -9.52 -4.28 4.48
C MET A 233 -9.05 -5.46 5.34
N TYR A 234 -8.93 -6.63 4.73
CA TYR A 234 -8.47 -7.85 5.38
C TYR A 234 -7.19 -8.33 4.71
N VAL A 235 -6.12 -8.41 5.48
CA VAL A 235 -4.80 -8.88 5.03
C VAL A 235 -4.59 -10.29 5.56
N ASP A 236 -4.37 -11.24 4.64
CA ASP A 236 -4.10 -12.65 4.96
C ASP A 236 -2.63 -12.84 5.31
N PHE A 237 -1.73 -12.40 4.41
CA PHE A 237 -0.30 -12.43 4.66
C PHE A 237 0.44 -11.32 3.91
N ILE A 238 1.62 -11.00 4.45
CA ILE A 238 2.68 -10.27 3.75
C ILE A 238 3.93 -11.14 3.82
N ARG A 239 4.58 -11.37 2.68
CA ARG A 239 5.81 -12.15 2.58
C ARG A 239 6.86 -11.37 1.82
N VAL A 240 8.10 -11.49 2.30
CA VAL A 240 9.26 -10.82 1.69
C VAL A 240 10.37 -11.84 1.55
N TYR A 241 10.93 -11.93 0.36
CA TYR A 241 11.99 -12.85 0.03
C TYR A 241 13.22 -12.09 -0.47
N GLN A 242 14.38 -12.43 0.09
CA GLN A 242 15.67 -11.91 -0.34
C GLN A 242 16.35 -12.96 -1.23
N GLY A 243 16.72 -12.56 -2.44
CA GLY A 243 17.57 -13.39 -3.30
C GLY A 243 18.99 -13.54 -2.75
N LYS A 244 19.62 -14.63 -3.09
CA LYS A 244 21.04 -14.89 -2.78
C LYS A 244 21.96 -14.16 -3.76
#